data_9efe597ef01c9f3e2d1337451cc63aec
#
_entry.id   9efe597ef01c9f3e2d1337451cc63aec
#
_cell.length_a   1.000
_cell.length_b   1.000
_cell.length_c   1.000
_cell.angle_alpha   90.00
_cell.angle_beta   90.00
_cell.angle_gamma   90.00
#
_symmetry.space_group_name_H-M   'P 1'
#
loop_
_entity.id
_entity.type
_entity.pdbx_description
1 polymer ?
#
loop_
_entity_poly.entity_id
_entity_poly.type
_entity_poly.pdbx_seq_one_letter_code
_entity_poly.pdbx_strand_id
1 'polypeptide(L)'
;MYFHNISDNRGKHIKHFMRNSLPSFSVKEVFTTVNNKGSLRGLHFQYPTCRKILQCLNGSFNVRIIVKQEDLKYMNEKYTKVVQLNDRVIVHYDNYNNTCSSLFVPSMAALGYVSLEDNSIMNCLSSELFDSSKDVGFNYKSFKIDWNYPEEDFILNEKDKVLPKYEDGFAIFNVSPDQDKANIFIFCNKENFSLVSRNIKTGLPMYTINGREYKLGREITLTNKDKFLNIEYPITDGYFTVSGINIKFEDNTIKIEST
;
A
#
# COMPACT_ATOMS: atom_id res chain seq x y z
N MET A 1 -3.11 11.08 18.33
CA MET A 1 -1.81 10.79 18.97
C MET A 1 -1.21 12.10 19.45
N TYR A 2 -0.66 12.14 20.67
CA TYR A 2 -0.05 13.33 21.24
C TYR A 2 1.45 13.11 21.39
N PHE A 3 2.22 14.18 21.34
CA PHE A 3 3.64 14.13 21.68
C PHE A 3 3.96 15.20 22.73
N HIS A 4 4.93 14.93 23.54
CA HIS A 4 5.46 15.84 24.53
C HIS A 4 6.94 16.07 24.24
N ASN A 5 7.30 17.32 24.03
CA ASN A 5 8.66 17.75 23.71
C ASN A 5 9.31 18.36 24.96
N ILE A 6 10.38 17.77 25.43
CA ILE A 6 11.21 18.29 26.52
C ILE A 6 12.58 18.63 25.92
N SER A 7 13.04 19.85 26.12
CA SER A 7 14.37 20.29 25.68
C SER A 7 15.21 20.66 26.90
N ASP A 8 16.44 20.19 26.95
CA ASP A 8 17.45 20.56 27.92
C ASP A 8 18.83 20.73 27.23
N ASN A 9 19.90 20.88 28.00
CA ASN A 9 21.26 21.06 27.45
C ASN A 9 21.83 19.83 26.71
N ARG A 10 21.16 18.70 26.76
CA ARG A 10 21.50 17.47 26.01
C ARG A 10 20.74 17.36 24.68
N GLY A 11 19.74 18.23 24.44
CA GLY A 11 18.92 18.21 23.23
C GLY A 11 17.42 18.03 23.53
N LYS A 12 16.73 17.34 22.60
CA LYS A 12 15.28 17.12 22.68
C LYS A 12 14.96 15.68 23.04
N HIS A 13 14.03 15.51 23.99
CA HIS A 13 13.39 14.24 24.27
C HIS A 13 11.92 14.34 23.82
N ILE A 14 11.55 13.54 22.81
CA ILE A 14 10.20 13.52 22.24
C ILE A 14 9.51 12.25 22.70
N LYS A 15 8.38 12.39 23.40
CA LYS A 15 7.53 11.26 23.79
C LYS A 15 6.29 11.25 22.91
N HIS A 16 6.01 10.08 22.33
CA HIS A 16 4.82 9.85 21.54
C HIS A 16 3.80 9.05 22.34
N PHE A 17 2.57 9.55 22.45
CA PHE A 17 1.48 8.88 23.14
C PHE A 17 0.42 8.45 22.13
N MET A 18 -0.05 7.21 22.24
CA MET A 18 -1.20 6.74 21.47
C MET A 18 -2.50 7.09 22.23
N ARG A 19 -3.51 7.53 21.47
CA ARG A 19 -4.85 7.70 22.04
C ARG A 19 -5.44 6.34 22.38
N ASN A 20 -6.21 6.24 23.47
CA ASN A 20 -6.94 5.04 23.84
C ASN A 20 -7.95 4.58 22.77
N SER A 21 -8.34 5.49 21.86
CA SER A 21 -9.26 5.22 20.77
C SER A 21 -8.61 4.55 19.55
N LEU A 22 -7.28 4.37 19.50
CA LEU A 22 -6.66 3.63 18.42
C LEU A 22 -6.93 2.13 18.59
N PRO A 23 -7.12 1.39 17.49
CA PRO A 23 -7.15 -0.06 17.52
C PRO A 23 -5.90 -0.62 18.22
N SER A 24 -6.03 -1.74 18.92
CA SER A 24 -4.88 -2.39 19.58
C SER A 24 -3.73 -2.55 18.58
N PHE A 25 -2.54 -2.08 18.95
CA PHE A 25 -1.36 -2.10 18.09
C PHE A 25 -0.22 -2.79 18.84
N SER A 26 0.21 -3.93 18.32
CA SER A 26 1.39 -4.64 18.79
C SER A 26 2.51 -4.48 17.76
N VAL A 27 3.66 -3.99 18.17
CA VAL A 27 4.82 -3.82 17.28
C VAL A 27 5.49 -5.17 17.10
N LYS A 28 5.58 -5.65 15.84
CA LYS A 28 6.33 -6.84 15.46
C LYS A 28 7.61 -6.50 14.70
N GLU A 29 7.64 -5.37 14.00
CA GLU A 29 8.81 -4.92 13.26
C GLU A 29 8.98 -3.41 13.39
N VAL A 30 10.23 -2.98 13.47
CA VAL A 30 10.61 -1.56 13.40
C VAL A 30 11.68 -1.43 12.33
N PHE A 31 11.46 -0.53 11.38
CA PHE A 31 12.47 -0.22 10.38
C PHE A 31 12.60 1.29 10.19
N THR A 32 13.80 1.70 9.84
CA THR A 32 14.14 3.11 9.61
C THR A 32 14.68 3.26 8.20
N THR A 33 14.20 4.26 7.48
CA THR A 33 14.74 4.62 6.16
C THR A 33 15.46 5.95 6.23
N VAL A 34 16.65 5.98 5.65
CA VAL A 34 17.40 7.23 5.37
C VAL A 34 17.18 7.52 3.89
N ASN A 35 16.76 8.72 3.56
CA ASN A 35 16.28 9.06 2.23
C ASN A 35 17.04 10.27 1.68
N ASN A 36 17.41 10.20 0.41
CA ASN A 36 17.86 11.35 -0.34
C ASN A 36 16.65 12.22 -0.72
N LYS A 37 16.86 13.50 -0.92
CA LYS A 37 15.83 14.39 -1.46
C LYS A 37 15.23 13.82 -2.75
N GLY A 38 13.91 13.90 -2.90
CA GLY A 38 13.18 13.35 -4.06
C GLY A 38 12.90 11.83 -4.00
N SER A 39 13.45 11.11 -3.00
CA SER A 39 13.14 9.69 -2.85
C SER A 39 11.65 9.49 -2.59
N LEU A 40 10.95 8.89 -3.56
CA LEU A 40 9.56 8.50 -3.45
C LEU A 40 9.47 7.02 -3.11
N ARG A 41 8.76 6.68 -2.02
CA ARG A 41 8.46 5.33 -1.57
C ARG A 41 6.96 5.14 -1.49
N GLY A 42 6.46 4.13 -2.16
CA GLY A 42 5.03 3.83 -2.16
C GLY A 42 4.45 3.92 -3.58
N LEU A 43 3.19 3.66 -3.73
CA LEU A 43 2.17 3.42 -2.70
C LEU A 43 2.13 1.94 -2.32
N HIS A 44 2.24 1.63 -1.03
CA HIS A 44 2.26 0.24 -0.57
C HIS A 44 1.41 0.02 0.67
N PHE A 45 0.84 -1.18 0.78
CA PHE A 45 0.36 -1.75 2.02
C PHE A 45 0.63 -3.25 2.06
N GLN A 46 0.64 -3.84 3.24
CA GLN A 46 0.77 -5.29 3.41
C GLN A 46 -0.59 -5.87 3.83
N TYR A 47 -1.11 -6.74 2.98
CA TYR A 47 -2.39 -7.43 3.16
C TYR A 47 -2.31 -8.51 4.25
N PRO A 48 -3.38 -8.79 5.00
CA PRO A 48 -4.61 -7.99 5.12
C PRO A 48 -4.64 -7.08 6.36
N THR A 49 -3.78 -7.31 7.33
CA THR A 49 -3.94 -6.78 8.71
C THR A 49 -2.87 -5.80 9.15
N CYS A 50 -1.84 -5.60 8.32
CA CYS A 50 -0.72 -4.76 8.68
C CYS A 50 -1.13 -3.30 8.88
N ARG A 51 -0.85 -2.80 10.08
CA ARG A 51 -0.99 -1.40 10.48
C ARG A 51 0.39 -0.82 10.74
N LYS A 52 0.54 0.46 10.53
CA LYS A 52 1.83 1.13 10.70
C LYS A 52 1.70 2.40 11.53
N ILE A 53 2.79 2.76 12.18
CA ILE A 53 2.96 4.10 12.78
C ILE A 53 4.21 4.69 12.19
N LEU A 54 4.07 5.88 11.58
CA LEU A 54 5.19 6.63 11.02
C LEU A 54 5.64 7.72 11.97
N GLN A 55 6.95 7.92 12.01
CA GLN A 55 7.60 8.97 12.79
C GLN A 55 8.72 9.57 11.95
N CYS A 56 8.65 10.85 11.65
CA CYS A 56 9.79 11.56 11.09
C CYS A 56 10.80 11.83 12.21
N LEU A 57 12.02 11.32 12.07
CA LEU A 57 13.08 11.52 13.04
C LEU A 57 14.02 12.69 12.65
N ASN A 58 14.16 12.93 11.35
CA ASN A 58 14.97 14.02 10.78
C ASN A 58 14.44 14.41 9.42
N GLY A 59 14.65 15.68 9.02
CA GLY A 59 14.20 16.19 7.72
C GLY A 59 12.70 16.37 7.62
N SER A 60 12.19 16.33 6.40
CA SER A 60 10.77 16.53 6.11
C SER A 60 10.30 15.68 4.92
N PHE A 61 8.98 15.42 4.90
CA PHE A 61 8.33 14.56 3.90
C PHE A 61 6.97 15.11 3.50
N ASN A 62 6.58 14.87 2.26
CA ASN A 62 5.17 14.89 1.87
C ASN A 62 4.63 13.46 1.91
N VAL A 63 3.64 13.20 2.76
CA VAL A 63 3.06 11.86 2.98
C VAL A 63 1.67 11.81 2.38
N ARG A 64 1.36 10.70 1.71
CA ARG A 64 0.05 10.41 1.11
C ARG A 64 -0.45 9.06 1.63
N ILE A 65 -1.67 9.05 2.13
CA ILE A 65 -2.30 7.84 2.65
C ILE A 65 -3.67 7.70 2.00
N ILE A 66 -3.87 6.61 1.26
CA ILE A 66 -5.19 6.27 0.71
C ILE A 66 -5.86 5.32 1.69
N VAL A 67 -6.96 5.74 2.26
CA VAL A 67 -7.67 5.03 3.32
C VAL A 67 -9.15 4.96 3.01
N LYS A 68 -9.87 3.96 3.53
CA LYS A 68 -11.33 3.94 3.48
C LYS A 68 -11.90 5.16 4.21
N GLN A 69 -13.04 5.67 3.72
CA GLN A 69 -13.72 6.81 4.34
C GLN A 69 -14.01 6.58 5.84
N GLU A 70 -14.40 5.38 6.22
CA GLU A 70 -14.69 5.03 7.61
C GLU A 70 -13.47 5.04 8.55
N ASP A 71 -12.27 4.86 7.98
CA ASP A 71 -11.00 4.83 8.71
C ASP A 71 -10.39 6.23 8.91
N LEU A 72 -10.96 7.25 8.27
CA LEU A 72 -10.51 8.64 8.41
C LEU A 72 -10.49 9.10 9.88
N LYS A 73 -11.40 8.56 10.71
CA LYS A 73 -11.46 8.80 12.16
C LYS A 73 -10.21 8.43 12.95
N TYR A 74 -9.37 7.55 12.40
CA TYR A 74 -8.10 7.13 13.01
C TYR A 74 -6.92 8.00 12.58
N MET A 75 -7.11 8.81 11.54
CA MET A 75 -6.06 9.68 11.03
C MET A 75 -5.78 10.83 11.99
N ASN A 76 -4.53 11.32 11.95
CA ASN A 76 -4.17 12.54 12.67
C ASN A 76 -4.90 13.73 12.02
N GLU A 77 -5.55 14.55 12.81
CA GLU A 77 -6.33 15.72 12.35
C GLU A 77 -5.47 16.84 11.73
N LYS A 78 -4.14 16.75 11.80
CA LYS A 78 -3.20 17.72 11.22
C LYS A 78 -2.88 17.45 9.74
N TYR A 79 -3.75 16.78 9.02
CA TYR A 79 -3.61 16.67 7.57
C TYR A 79 -3.80 18.04 6.91
N THR A 80 -3.09 18.27 5.81
CA THR A 80 -3.15 19.52 5.05
C THR A 80 -4.33 19.53 4.07
N LYS A 81 -4.71 18.36 3.56
CA LYS A 81 -5.77 18.20 2.56
C LYS A 81 -6.35 16.79 2.62
N VAL A 82 -7.65 16.67 2.33
CA VAL A 82 -8.32 15.40 2.04
C VAL A 82 -8.96 15.48 0.67
N VAL A 83 -8.68 14.52 -0.18
CA VAL A 83 -9.28 14.39 -1.51
C VAL A 83 -10.21 13.20 -1.52
N GLN A 84 -11.46 13.42 -1.86
CA GLN A 84 -12.47 12.38 -1.94
C GLN A 84 -12.26 11.53 -3.20
N LEU A 85 -12.24 10.24 -3.02
CA LEU A 85 -12.41 9.22 -4.05
C LEU A 85 -13.77 8.55 -3.82
N ASN A 86 -14.09 7.47 -4.51
CA ASN A 86 -15.39 6.79 -4.34
C ASN A 86 -15.65 6.42 -2.87
N ASP A 87 -15.19 5.24 -2.44
CA ASP A 87 -15.30 4.71 -1.07
C ASP A 87 -14.07 5.03 -0.19
N ARG A 88 -13.11 5.78 -0.73
CA ARG A 88 -11.82 6.09 -0.12
C ARG A 88 -11.53 7.58 -0.15
N VAL A 89 -10.53 7.95 0.61
CA VAL A 89 -9.97 9.31 0.61
C VAL A 89 -8.45 9.25 0.53
N ILE A 90 -7.87 10.27 -0.10
CA ILE A 90 -6.43 10.52 -0.03
C ILE A 90 -6.21 11.58 1.04
N VAL A 91 -5.48 11.22 2.07
CA VAL A 91 -5.08 12.12 3.15
C VAL A 91 -3.67 12.62 2.88
N HIS A 92 -3.50 13.93 2.83
CA HIS A 92 -2.24 14.60 2.56
C HIS A 92 -1.65 15.16 3.87
N TYR A 93 -0.37 14.92 4.09
CA TYR A 93 0.43 15.58 5.11
C TYR A 93 1.64 16.19 4.40
N ASP A 94 1.63 17.50 4.22
CA ASP A 94 2.75 18.23 3.61
C ASP A 94 3.70 18.74 4.69
N ASN A 95 5.00 18.74 4.38
CA ASN A 95 6.06 19.13 5.29
C ASN A 95 6.02 18.38 6.65
N TYR A 96 5.61 17.11 6.60
CA TYR A 96 5.65 16.25 7.77
C TYR A 96 7.08 16.05 8.25
N ASN A 97 7.39 16.50 9.47
CA ASN A 97 8.73 16.55 10.04
C ASN A 97 8.76 16.08 11.50
N ASN A 98 9.91 16.14 12.15
CA ASN A 98 10.12 15.67 13.51
C ASN A 98 9.39 16.47 14.60
N THR A 99 8.75 17.59 14.28
CA THR A 99 7.88 18.35 15.19
C THR A 99 6.43 17.88 15.12
N CYS A 100 6.10 17.06 14.12
CA CYS A 100 4.76 16.54 13.92
C CYS A 100 4.49 15.30 14.79
N SER A 101 3.23 15.08 15.11
CA SER A 101 2.81 13.85 15.79
C SER A 101 2.98 12.64 14.87
N SER A 102 3.21 11.46 15.45
CA SER A 102 3.25 10.22 14.67
C SER A 102 1.94 10.00 13.91
N LEU A 103 2.05 9.44 12.70
CA LEU A 103 0.91 9.11 11.87
C LEU A 103 0.55 7.63 12.03
N PHE A 104 -0.70 7.35 12.36
CA PHE A 104 -1.22 5.99 12.33
C PHE A 104 -1.74 5.68 10.92
N VAL A 105 -1.34 4.54 10.38
CA VAL A 105 -1.76 4.03 9.08
C VAL A 105 -2.57 2.76 9.33
N PRO A 106 -3.90 2.76 9.10
CA PRO A 106 -4.73 1.60 9.29
C PRO A 106 -4.37 0.47 8.32
N SER A 107 -4.89 -0.73 8.59
CA SER A 107 -4.76 -1.85 7.65
C SER A 107 -5.42 -1.51 6.31
N MET A 108 -4.90 -2.07 5.22
CA MET A 108 -5.39 -1.83 3.85
C MET A 108 -5.30 -0.37 3.38
N ALA A 109 -4.65 0.49 4.13
CA ALA A 109 -4.36 1.87 3.71
C ALA A 109 -3.05 1.91 2.94
N ALA A 110 -3.10 2.40 1.71
CA ALA A 110 -1.89 2.53 0.91
C ALA A 110 -1.12 3.78 1.31
N LEU A 111 0.13 3.57 1.64
CA LEU A 111 1.04 4.59 2.12
C LEU A 111 2.10 4.89 1.08
N GLY A 112 2.33 6.18 0.86
CA GLY A 112 3.52 6.66 0.15
C GLY A 112 4.03 7.96 0.73
N TYR A 113 5.29 8.25 0.51
CA TYR A 113 5.91 9.52 0.90
C TYR A 113 7.09 9.88 0.00
N VAL A 114 7.30 11.18 -0.18
CA VAL A 114 8.47 11.74 -0.85
C VAL A 114 9.30 12.54 0.15
N SER A 115 10.61 12.35 0.14
CA SER A 115 11.56 13.10 0.97
C SER A 115 11.82 14.48 0.38
N LEU A 116 11.75 15.53 1.20
CA LEU A 116 11.97 16.91 0.78
C LEU A 116 13.41 17.38 0.98
N GLU A 117 14.20 16.64 1.75
CA GLU A 117 15.57 16.97 2.10
C GLU A 117 16.46 15.72 2.07
N ASP A 118 17.75 15.92 1.84
CA ASP A 118 18.72 14.83 1.96
C ASP A 118 18.88 14.38 3.40
N ASN A 119 19.18 13.09 3.57
CA ASN A 119 19.32 12.44 4.88
C ASN A 119 18.08 12.53 5.76
N SER A 120 16.90 12.69 5.16
CA SER A 120 15.64 12.62 5.89
C SER A 120 15.39 11.21 6.40
N ILE A 121 14.97 11.11 7.66
CA ILE A 121 14.83 9.83 8.37
C ILE A 121 13.36 9.58 8.72
N MET A 122 12.79 8.51 8.16
CA MET A 122 11.48 8.01 8.52
C MET A 122 11.60 6.70 9.29
N ASN A 123 11.06 6.68 10.50
CA ASN A 123 10.91 5.47 11.31
C ASN A 123 9.50 4.92 11.15
N CYS A 124 9.40 3.62 10.99
CA CYS A 124 8.13 2.91 10.83
C CYS A 124 8.04 1.76 11.82
N LEU A 125 6.99 1.78 12.64
CA LEU A 125 6.62 0.67 13.49
C LEU A 125 5.50 -0.10 12.77
N SER A 126 5.68 -1.40 12.60
CA SER A 126 4.73 -2.27 11.89
C SER A 126 4.11 -3.28 12.86
N SER A 127 2.81 -3.53 12.69
CA SER A 127 2.09 -4.55 13.47
C SER A 127 2.32 -5.97 12.94
N GLU A 128 2.97 -6.11 11.79
CA GLU A 128 3.32 -7.39 11.18
C GLU A 128 4.77 -7.37 10.73
N LEU A 129 5.40 -8.55 10.69
CA LEU A 129 6.67 -8.72 10.00
C LEU A 129 6.47 -8.52 8.50
N PHE A 130 7.49 -7.98 7.83
CA PHE A 130 7.43 -7.84 6.38
C PHE A 130 7.29 -9.20 5.70
N ASP A 131 6.28 -9.31 4.85
CA ASP A 131 6.00 -10.49 4.04
C ASP A 131 5.79 -10.03 2.59
N SER A 132 6.78 -10.32 1.75
CA SER A 132 6.77 -9.89 0.35
C SER A 132 5.64 -10.52 -0.46
N SER A 133 5.08 -11.67 -0.01
CA SER A 133 3.92 -12.28 -0.66
C SER A 133 2.62 -11.50 -0.44
N LYS A 134 2.59 -10.66 0.59
CA LYS A 134 1.46 -9.82 0.98
C LYS A 134 1.68 -8.34 0.68
N ASP A 135 2.84 -7.98 0.17
CA ASP A 135 3.15 -6.58 -0.17
C ASP A 135 2.44 -6.20 -1.46
N VAL A 136 1.46 -5.32 -1.34
CA VAL A 136 0.70 -4.75 -2.44
C VAL A 136 1.22 -3.36 -2.71
N GLY A 137 1.60 -3.11 -3.97
CA GLY A 137 2.02 -1.80 -4.40
C GLY A 137 1.26 -1.36 -5.65
N PHE A 138 1.02 -0.09 -5.79
CA PHE A 138 0.50 0.50 -7.00
C PHE A 138 1.20 1.80 -7.35
N ASN A 139 1.11 2.15 -8.62
CA ASN A 139 1.87 3.23 -9.22
C ASN A 139 1.56 4.57 -8.54
N TYR A 140 2.57 5.37 -8.28
CA TYR A 140 2.46 6.68 -7.67
C TYR A 140 1.60 7.69 -8.46
N LYS A 141 1.38 7.45 -9.77
CA LYS A 141 0.48 8.23 -10.64
C LYS A 141 -0.99 7.86 -10.48
N SER A 142 -1.32 6.86 -9.64
CA SER A 142 -2.71 6.47 -9.39
C SER A 142 -3.50 7.65 -8.84
N PHE A 143 -4.74 7.83 -9.31
CA PHE A 143 -5.64 8.90 -8.90
C PHE A 143 -5.11 10.33 -9.14
N LYS A 144 -4.10 10.51 -9.98
CA LYS A 144 -3.45 11.81 -10.21
C LYS A 144 -3.07 12.50 -8.89
N ILE A 145 -2.47 11.73 -7.98
CA ILE A 145 -2.07 12.21 -6.66
C ILE A 145 -1.13 13.41 -6.80
N ASP A 146 -1.52 14.51 -6.16
CA ASP A 146 -0.64 15.65 -5.98
C ASP A 146 0.36 15.36 -4.86
N TRP A 147 1.61 15.13 -5.22
CA TRP A 147 2.70 14.89 -4.29
C TRP A 147 3.30 16.17 -3.70
N ASN A 148 2.90 17.33 -4.22
CA ASN A 148 3.47 18.64 -3.89
C ASN A 148 5.01 18.62 -4.00
N TYR A 149 5.52 18.00 -5.08
CA TYR A 149 6.92 17.84 -5.41
C TYR A 149 7.05 17.64 -6.93
N PRO A 150 8.09 18.19 -7.62
CA PRO A 150 8.28 18.02 -9.05
C PRO A 150 8.42 16.54 -9.44
N GLU A 151 7.61 16.10 -10.40
CA GLU A 151 7.60 14.67 -10.80
C GLU A 151 8.91 14.24 -11.46
N GLU A 152 9.55 15.13 -12.20
CA GLU A 152 10.83 14.94 -12.86
C GLU A 152 12.00 14.68 -11.89
N ASP A 153 11.86 15.13 -10.64
CA ASP A 153 12.87 14.98 -9.60
C ASP A 153 12.66 13.72 -8.72
N PHE A 154 11.68 12.86 -9.04
CA PHE A 154 11.46 11.65 -8.26
C PHE A 154 12.57 10.62 -8.44
N ILE A 155 13.08 10.14 -7.32
CA ILE A 155 13.96 8.98 -7.26
C ILE A 155 13.13 7.75 -6.88
N LEU A 156 12.95 6.84 -7.83
CA LEU A 156 12.17 5.61 -7.68
C LEU A 156 13.09 4.39 -7.83
N ASN A 157 12.78 3.34 -7.07
CA ASN A 157 13.39 2.04 -7.33
C ASN A 157 12.73 1.37 -8.57
N GLU A 158 13.39 0.36 -9.15
CA GLU A 158 12.89 -0.30 -10.36
C GLU A 158 11.54 -1.02 -10.15
N LYS A 159 11.31 -1.54 -8.93
CA LYS A 159 10.03 -2.18 -8.57
C LYS A 159 8.87 -1.18 -8.65
N ASP A 160 9.05 0.01 -8.08
CA ASP A 160 7.96 0.98 -7.97
C ASP A 160 7.61 1.64 -9.32
N LYS A 161 8.56 1.68 -10.26
CA LYS A 161 8.32 2.19 -11.62
C LYS A 161 7.30 1.37 -12.42
N VAL A 162 7.24 0.06 -12.18
CA VAL A 162 6.41 -0.88 -12.94
C VAL A 162 5.16 -1.33 -12.20
N LEU A 163 4.85 -0.72 -11.06
CA LEU A 163 3.63 -1.03 -10.32
C LEU A 163 2.37 -0.70 -11.14
N PRO A 164 1.30 -1.50 -11.00
CA PRO A 164 0.03 -1.23 -11.67
C PRO A 164 -0.63 0.03 -11.12
N LYS A 165 -1.41 0.71 -11.95
CA LYS A 165 -2.25 1.82 -11.49
C LYS A 165 -3.48 1.28 -10.77
N TYR A 166 -3.85 1.99 -9.70
CA TYR A 166 -5.09 1.78 -8.99
C TYR A 166 -5.95 3.03 -9.15
N GLU A 167 -6.98 2.99 -9.98
CA GLU A 167 -7.83 4.17 -10.24
C GLU A 167 -9.27 3.95 -9.77
N ASP A 168 -9.85 2.79 -10.05
CA ASP A 168 -11.26 2.52 -9.72
C ASP A 168 -11.45 1.36 -8.74
N GLY A 169 -10.42 0.59 -8.43
CA GLY A 169 -10.51 -0.45 -7.44
C GLY A 169 -9.50 -1.56 -7.59
N PHE A 170 -9.50 -2.47 -6.63
CA PHE A 170 -8.71 -3.69 -6.68
C PHE A 170 -9.40 -4.84 -5.95
N ALA A 171 -9.01 -6.06 -6.29
CA ALA A 171 -9.42 -7.27 -5.61
C ALA A 171 -8.21 -8.13 -5.27
N ILE A 172 -8.32 -8.91 -4.20
CA ILE A 172 -7.30 -9.85 -3.76
C ILE A 172 -7.93 -11.23 -3.64
N PHE A 173 -7.26 -12.22 -4.19
CA PHE A 173 -7.69 -13.61 -4.14
C PHE A 173 -6.58 -14.49 -3.60
N ASN A 174 -6.94 -15.39 -2.70
CA ASN A 174 -6.07 -16.47 -2.29
C ASN A 174 -6.28 -17.64 -3.25
N VAL A 175 -5.24 -18.05 -3.90
CA VAL A 175 -5.22 -19.22 -4.78
C VAL A 175 -4.42 -20.30 -4.09
N SER A 176 -4.99 -21.49 -3.99
CA SER A 176 -4.36 -22.65 -3.35
C SER A 176 -4.27 -23.80 -4.36
N PRO A 177 -3.32 -23.79 -5.26
CA PRO A 177 -3.01 -24.97 -6.04
C PRO A 177 -2.26 -25.98 -5.15
N ASP A 178 -2.41 -27.26 -5.44
CA ASP A 178 -2.12 -28.45 -4.61
C ASP A 178 -0.98 -28.40 -3.58
N GLN A 179 0.06 -27.63 -3.77
CA GLN A 179 1.19 -27.55 -2.82
C GLN A 179 1.77 -26.14 -2.62
N ASP A 180 1.45 -25.20 -3.49
CA ASP A 180 1.94 -23.83 -3.42
C ASP A 180 0.78 -22.85 -3.32
N LYS A 181 0.79 -22.03 -2.28
CA LYS A 181 -0.20 -20.97 -2.09
C LYS A 181 0.29 -19.68 -2.73
N ALA A 182 -0.62 -18.99 -3.38
CA ALA A 182 -0.35 -17.67 -3.94
C ALA A 182 -1.43 -16.67 -3.57
N ASN A 183 -1.05 -15.40 -3.45
CA ASN A 183 -2.00 -14.30 -3.49
C ASN A 183 -2.01 -13.73 -4.91
N ILE A 184 -3.19 -13.49 -5.45
CA ILE A 184 -3.39 -12.75 -6.69
C ILE A 184 -4.05 -11.43 -6.34
N PHE A 185 -3.39 -10.35 -6.69
CA PHE A 185 -3.87 -8.99 -6.53
C PHE A 185 -4.35 -8.49 -7.88
N ILE A 186 -5.59 -8.03 -7.94
CA ILE A 186 -6.22 -7.54 -9.16
C ILE A 186 -6.50 -6.05 -8.98
N PHE A 187 -5.99 -5.27 -9.91
CA PHE A 187 -6.19 -3.82 -9.97
C PHE A 187 -7.02 -3.51 -11.21
N CYS A 188 -8.08 -2.75 -11.04
CA CYS A 188 -9.00 -2.41 -12.12
C CYS A 188 -9.13 -0.91 -12.30
N ASN A 189 -9.35 -0.49 -13.52
CA ASN A 189 -9.94 0.78 -13.89
C ASN A 189 -11.17 0.53 -14.78
N LYS A 190 -11.79 1.58 -15.31
CA LYS A 190 -13.03 1.46 -16.12
C LYS A 190 -12.90 0.57 -17.36
N GLU A 191 -11.70 0.38 -17.87
CA GLU A 191 -11.45 -0.28 -19.16
C GLU A 191 -10.52 -1.48 -19.05
N ASN A 192 -9.64 -1.47 -18.05
CA ASN A 192 -8.54 -2.42 -17.96
C ASN A 192 -8.41 -2.99 -16.54
N PHE A 193 -7.74 -4.12 -16.45
CA PHE A 193 -7.28 -4.69 -15.19
C PHE A 193 -5.84 -5.16 -15.31
N SER A 194 -5.16 -5.24 -14.19
CA SER A 194 -3.83 -5.84 -14.09
C SER A 194 -3.77 -6.81 -12.92
N LEU A 195 -2.90 -7.81 -13.05
CA LEU A 195 -2.73 -8.85 -12.06
C LEU A 195 -1.28 -8.90 -11.59
N VAL A 196 -1.13 -9.10 -10.28
CA VAL A 196 0.16 -9.39 -9.65
C VAL A 196 -0.03 -10.65 -8.80
N SER A 197 0.80 -11.65 -9.00
CA SER A 197 0.77 -12.88 -8.20
C SER A 197 2.06 -13.08 -7.44
N ARG A 198 1.95 -13.60 -6.20
CA ARG A 198 3.11 -13.90 -5.37
C ARG A 198 2.92 -15.18 -4.60
N ASN A 199 3.95 -16.00 -4.54
CA ASN A 199 4.01 -17.16 -3.67
C ASN A 199 3.98 -16.74 -2.20
N ILE A 200 3.13 -17.37 -1.38
CA ILE A 200 2.94 -17.01 0.02
C ILE A 200 4.21 -17.29 0.85
N LYS A 201 4.99 -18.30 0.50
CA LYS A 201 6.19 -18.66 1.26
C LYS A 201 7.44 -17.86 0.85
N THR A 202 7.62 -17.66 -0.44
CA THR A 202 8.86 -17.09 -0.98
C THR A 202 8.73 -15.62 -1.40
N GLY A 203 7.50 -15.11 -1.58
CA GLY A 203 7.22 -13.80 -2.14
C GLY A 203 7.60 -13.62 -3.61
N LEU A 204 8.10 -14.68 -4.26
CA LEU A 204 8.49 -14.62 -5.66
C LEU A 204 7.27 -14.65 -6.58
N PRO A 205 7.34 -14.05 -7.77
CA PRO A 205 6.29 -14.16 -8.77
C PRO A 205 6.03 -15.62 -9.14
N MET A 206 4.76 -16.05 -9.07
CA MET A 206 4.36 -17.42 -9.44
C MET A 206 3.82 -17.53 -10.85
N TYR A 207 3.14 -16.49 -11.33
CA TYR A 207 2.47 -16.49 -12.61
C TYR A 207 3.09 -15.45 -13.55
N THR A 208 2.99 -15.67 -14.84
CA THR A 208 3.63 -14.82 -15.88
C THR A 208 2.91 -13.50 -16.14
N ILE A 209 1.95 -13.13 -15.34
CA ILE A 209 1.04 -12.00 -15.57
C ILE A 209 1.36 -10.75 -14.74
N ASN A 210 2.46 -10.73 -14.00
CA ASN A 210 2.80 -9.62 -13.12
C ASN A 210 2.88 -8.27 -13.86
N GLY A 211 2.08 -7.32 -13.43
CA GLY A 211 2.15 -5.92 -13.87
C GLY A 211 1.67 -5.65 -15.30
N ARG A 212 1.18 -6.65 -16.03
CA ARG A 212 0.57 -6.42 -17.36
C ARG A 212 -0.84 -5.86 -17.22
N GLU A 213 -1.16 -4.92 -18.09
CA GLU A 213 -2.50 -4.36 -18.25
C GLU A 213 -3.30 -5.15 -19.30
N TYR A 214 -4.55 -5.48 -19.00
CA TYR A 214 -5.47 -6.23 -19.85
C TYR A 214 -6.80 -5.49 -19.94
N LYS A 215 -7.46 -5.55 -21.09
CA LYS A 215 -8.83 -5.04 -21.24
C LYS A 215 -9.83 -5.89 -20.46
N LEU A 216 -10.86 -5.28 -19.90
CA LEU A 216 -11.97 -5.99 -19.28
C LEU A 216 -12.61 -6.95 -20.30
N GLY A 217 -13.11 -8.09 -19.83
CA GLY A 217 -13.66 -9.14 -20.65
C GLY A 217 -12.64 -10.12 -21.26
N ARG A 218 -11.32 -9.84 -21.11
CA ARG A 218 -10.30 -10.78 -21.57
C ARG A 218 -10.14 -11.94 -20.59
N GLU A 219 -10.06 -13.13 -21.12
CA GLU A 219 -9.67 -14.32 -20.37
C GLU A 219 -8.15 -14.46 -20.29
N ILE A 220 -7.64 -14.80 -19.11
CA ILE A 220 -6.22 -14.99 -18.87
C ILE A 220 -6.01 -16.34 -18.24
N THR A 221 -5.29 -17.21 -18.92
CA THR A 221 -4.87 -18.49 -18.35
C THR A 221 -3.67 -18.26 -17.42
N LEU A 222 -3.81 -18.73 -16.19
CA LEU A 222 -2.73 -18.68 -15.20
C LEU A 222 -1.84 -19.90 -15.38
N THR A 223 -0.55 -19.65 -15.60
CA THR A 223 0.45 -20.70 -15.67
C THR A 223 1.55 -20.43 -14.68
N ASN A 224 1.99 -21.45 -13.96
CA ASN A 224 3.25 -21.44 -13.27
C ASN A 224 4.39 -21.51 -14.30
N LYS A 225 5.58 -21.05 -13.95
CA LYS A 225 6.77 -21.19 -14.82
C LYS A 225 7.03 -22.64 -15.22
N ASP A 226 6.62 -23.60 -14.38
CA ASP A 226 6.97 -25.00 -14.52
C ASP A 226 5.77 -25.96 -14.73
N LYS A 227 4.53 -25.51 -14.42
CA LYS A 227 3.33 -26.36 -14.55
C LYS A 227 2.04 -25.56 -14.49
N PHE A 228 0.96 -26.11 -15.04
CA PHE A 228 -0.40 -25.65 -14.80
C PHE A 228 -0.76 -25.84 -13.34
N LEU A 229 -1.42 -24.84 -12.77
CA LEU A 229 -1.94 -24.89 -11.43
C LEU A 229 -3.47 -24.92 -11.50
N ASN A 230 -4.07 -25.86 -10.75
CA ASN A 230 -5.50 -25.80 -10.52
C ASN A 230 -5.78 -24.65 -9.54
N ILE A 231 -6.73 -23.81 -9.90
CA ILE A 231 -7.20 -22.72 -9.07
C ILE A 231 -8.44 -23.21 -8.36
N GLU A 232 -8.35 -23.31 -7.03
CA GLU A 232 -9.53 -23.65 -6.25
C GLU A 232 -10.46 -22.44 -6.14
N TYR A 233 -11.70 -22.67 -6.47
CA TYR A 233 -12.81 -21.75 -6.28
C TYR A 233 -13.69 -22.29 -5.13
N PRO A 234 -14.20 -21.48 -4.23
CA PRO A 234 -14.36 -20.05 -4.26
C PRO A 234 -13.19 -19.28 -3.64
N ILE A 235 -13.18 -18.00 -3.89
CA ILE A 235 -12.33 -17.00 -3.25
C ILE A 235 -12.55 -17.08 -1.75
N THR A 236 -11.58 -17.56 -1.00
CA THR A 236 -11.75 -17.80 0.44
C THR A 236 -11.58 -16.56 1.28
N ASP A 237 -10.73 -15.62 0.85
CA ASP A 237 -10.46 -14.36 1.55
C ASP A 237 -10.26 -13.23 0.53
N GLY A 238 -11.16 -13.13 -0.43
CA GLY A 238 -11.12 -12.08 -1.43
C GLY A 238 -11.44 -10.72 -0.83
N TYR A 239 -10.65 -9.72 -1.17
CA TYR A 239 -10.94 -8.33 -0.87
C TYR A 239 -11.35 -7.62 -2.14
N PHE A 240 -12.63 -7.26 -2.22
CA PHE A 240 -13.21 -6.65 -3.39
C PHE A 240 -13.57 -5.19 -3.10
N THR A 241 -13.02 -4.26 -3.87
CA THR A 241 -13.23 -2.82 -3.65
C THR A 241 -13.97 -2.11 -4.76
N VAL A 242 -14.32 -2.80 -5.83
CA VAL A 242 -15.04 -2.24 -6.97
C VAL A 242 -16.42 -2.89 -7.07
N SER A 243 -17.48 -2.10 -7.07
CA SER A 243 -18.82 -2.56 -7.38
C SER A 243 -18.99 -2.71 -8.90
N GLY A 244 -19.74 -3.74 -9.32
CA GLY A 244 -20.02 -3.93 -10.73
C GLY A 244 -18.94 -4.70 -11.51
N ILE A 245 -18.07 -5.44 -10.83
CA ILE A 245 -17.10 -6.32 -11.48
C ILE A 245 -17.42 -7.77 -11.13
N ASN A 246 -17.57 -8.60 -12.16
CA ASN A 246 -17.66 -10.04 -12.07
C ASN A 246 -16.31 -10.68 -12.35
N ILE A 247 -15.84 -11.51 -11.43
CA ILE A 247 -14.62 -12.27 -11.61
C ILE A 247 -14.98 -13.75 -11.66
N LYS A 248 -14.57 -14.40 -12.73
CA LYS A 248 -14.74 -15.83 -12.93
C LYS A 248 -13.39 -16.52 -12.91
N PHE A 249 -13.33 -17.61 -12.14
CA PHE A 249 -12.22 -18.55 -12.18
C PHE A 249 -12.73 -19.87 -12.72
N GLU A 250 -12.16 -20.35 -13.79
CA GLU A 250 -12.53 -21.61 -14.41
C GLU A 250 -11.32 -22.17 -15.15
N ASP A 251 -10.98 -23.44 -14.90
CA ASP A 251 -9.89 -24.15 -15.59
C ASP A 251 -8.57 -23.36 -15.68
N ASN A 252 -8.10 -22.83 -14.55
CA ASN A 252 -6.92 -21.96 -14.48
C ASN A 252 -7.05 -20.63 -15.26
N THR A 253 -8.26 -20.26 -15.60
CA THR A 253 -8.51 -19.01 -16.33
C THR A 253 -9.19 -18.00 -15.43
N ILE A 254 -8.70 -16.77 -15.48
CA ILE A 254 -9.35 -15.61 -14.87
C ILE A 254 -9.99 -14.78 -15.96
N LYS A 255 -11.28 -14.47 -15.78
CA LYS A 255 -12.01 -13.52 -16.60
C LYS A 255 -12.63 -12.46 -15.71
N ILE A 256 -12.40 -11.19 -16.07
CA ILE A 256 -12.91 -10.03 -15.33
C ILE A 256 -13.76 -9.19 -16.26
N GLU A 257 -15.03 -9.02 -15.89
CA GLU A 257 -16.04 -8.30 -16.69
C GLU A 257 -16.67 -7.20 -15.84
N SER A 258 -17.03 -6.09 -16.47
CA SER A 258 -17.97 -5.14 -15.87
C SER A 258 -19.38 -5.71 -15.93
N THR A 259 -20.16 -5.57 -14.84
CA THR A 259 -21.61 -5.86 -14.83
C THR A 259 -22.38 -4.83 -15.58
#